data_5585bfea4e4c5ca8aeed3a2855619c03
#
_entry.id   5585bfea4e4c5ca8aeed3a2855619c03
#
_cell.length_a   1.000
_cell.length_b   1.000
_cell.length_c   1.000
_cell.angle_alpha   90.00
_cell.angle_beta   90.00
_cell.angle_gamma   90.00
#
_symmetry.space_group_name_H-M   'P 1'
#
loop_
_entity.id
_entity.type
_entity.pdbx_description
1 polymer ?
#
loop_
_entity_poly.entity_id
_entity_poly.type
_entity_poly.pdbx_seq_one_letter_code
_entity_poly.pdbx_strand_id
1 'polypeptide(L)'
;MLPVTAGGLTATVLALIVCAALLALLLQPFQVRAVRVLEGYWDRWPATAGLAGALIEVQRRRWEALRERAEGAARDEAARRVRADAGRRVGAHPAAADVLLPTSLGNALRAGELSAGERYGLSTLASWPRIYMQVSDRMADALRSTRDALDTAVNLCWSFLAVAVMSGVALYDEEDRWWLCGGSVLLAVVAYRGAVVAAQAYAGLMHVVYDLHRFELLEALHHPLPADQESEQEIFAEVSASSHVAV
;
A
#
# COMPACT_ATOMS: atom_id res chain seq x y z
N MET A 1 16.30 6.33 -45.41
CA MET A 1 15.61 5.22 -44.71
C MET A 1 16.42 3.97 -44.97
N LEU A 2 17.11 3.44 -43.94
CA LEU A 2 17.80 2.15 -44.04
C LEU A 2 16.75 1.05 -44.01
N PRO A 3 16.83 0.03 -44.89
CA PRO A 3 15.88 -1.10 -44.83
C PRO A 3 16.04 -1.84 -43.52
N VAL A 4 15.00 -1.82 -42.69
CA VAL A 4 14.94 -2.56 -41.43
C VAL A 4 14.83 -4.04 -41.83
N THR A 5 15.93 -4.78 -41.80
CA THR A 5 15.92 -6.22 -42.00
C THR A 5 15.26 -6.90 -40.77
N ALA A 6 14.50 -7.97 -40.97
CA ALA A 6 13.85 -8.71 -39.88
C ALA A 6 14.85 -9.11 -38.78
N GLY A 7 16.09 -9.45 -39.16
CA GLY A 7 17.17 -9.75 -38.20
C GLY A 7 17.63 -8.55 -37.38
N GLY A 8 17.62 -7.34 -37.97
CA GLY A 8 17.92 -6.11 -37.23
C GLY A 8 16.84 -5.76 -36.21
N LEU A 9 15.58 -5.99 -36.54
CA LEU A 9 14.43 -5.73 -35.66
C LEU A 9 14.44 -6.66 -34.45
N THR A 10 14.70 -7.96 -34.65
CA THR A 10 14.81 -8.94 -33.57
C THR A 10 15.99 -8.66 -32.64
N ALA A 11 17.16 -8.27 -33.21
CA ALA A 11 18.33 -7.90 -32.40
C ALA A 11 18.08 -6.65 -31.56
N THR A 12 17.38 -5.64 -32.10
CA THR A 12 17.02 -4.42 -31.38
C THR A 12 16.03 -4.71 -30.25
N VAL A 13 15.00 -5.52 -30.51
CA VAL A 13 14.03 -5.93 -29.50
C VAL A 13 14.70 -6.70 -28.36
N LEU A 14 15.58 -7.66 -28.69
CA LEU A 14 16.32 -8.41 -27.70
C LEU A 14 17.23 -7.50 -26.86
N ALA A 15 17.96 -6.58 -27.50
CA ALA A 15 18.79 -5.61 -26.77
C ALA A 15 17.96 -4.73 -25.83
N LEU A 16 16.78 -4.26 -26.24
CA LEU A 16 15.87 -3.51 -25.39
C LEU A 16 15.37 -4.33 -24.21
N ILE A 17 15.03 -5.60 -24.41
CA ILE A 17 14.60 -6.49 -23.32
C ILE A 17 15.74 -6.69 -22.31
N VAL A 18 16.95 -6.95 -22.78
CA VAL A 18 18.13 -7.11 -21.92
C VAL A 18 18.43 -5.83 -21.15
N CYS A 19 18.42 -4.67 -21.81
CA CYS A 19 18.61 -3.38 -21.17
C CYS A 19 17.54 -3.11 -20.11
N ALA A 20 16.27 -3.39 -20.41
CA ALA A 20 15.17 -3.23 -19.49
C ALA A 20 15.30 -4.15 -18.26
N ALA A 21 15.70 -5.42 -18.47
CA ALA A 21 15.95 -6.36 -17.38
C ALA A 21 17.12 -5.93 -16.48
N LEU A 22 18.23 -5.48 -17.08
CA LEU A 22 19.37 -4.95 -16.34
C LEU A 22 19.01 -3.69 -15.55
N LEU A 23 18.23 -2.78 -16.14
CA LEU A 23 17.77 -1.59 -15.48
C LEU A 23 16.83 -1.92 -14.32
N ALA A 24 15.93 -2.89 -14.49
CA ALA A 24 15.05 -3.37 -13.42
C ALA A 24 15.85 -3.93 -12.24
N LEU A 25 16.89 -4.74 -12.49
CA LEU A 25 17.79 -5.25 -11.47
C LEU A 25 18.57 -4.15 -10.74
N LEU A 26 19.08 -3.15 -11.49
CA LEU A 26 19.78 -2.01 -10.91
C LEU A 26 18.88 -1.12 -10.07
N LEU A 27 17.59 -1.02 -10.41
CA LEU A 27 16.60 -0.24 -9.68
C LEU A 27 16.00 -0.97 -8.48
N GLN A 28 16.20 -2.28 -8.37
CA GLN A 28 15.65 -3.11 -7.29
C GLN A 28 15.95 -2.56 -5.88
N PRO A 29 17.18 -2.12 -5.53
CA PRO A 29 17.45 -1.55 -4.21
C PRO A 29 16.75 -0.21 -3.94
N PHE A 30 16.28 0.46 -5.00
CA PHE A 30 15.51 1.71 -4.88
C PHE A 30 14.00 1.51 -4.77
N GLN A 31 13.52 0.27 -4.90
CA GLN A 31 12.10 -0.08 -4.89
C GLN A 31 11.42 0.40 -3.59
N VAL A 32 12.05 0.19 -2.43
CA VAL A 32 11.52 0.66 -1.14
C VAL A 32 11.33 2.18 -1.15
N ARG A 33 12.28 2.93 -1.75
CA ARG A 33 12.16 4.39 -1.88
C ARG A 33 11.06 4.80 -2.84
N ALA A 34 10.92 4.09 -3.96
CA ALA A 34 9.86 4.32 -4.94
C ALA A 34 8.46 4.10 -4.33
N VAL A 35 8.29 3.04 -3.55
CA VAL A 35 7.06 2.78 -2.79
C VAL A 35 6.83 3.92 -1.79
N ARG A 36 7.82 4.30 -0.97
CA ARG A 36 7.70 5.37 0.02
C ARG A 36 7.32 6.74 -0.56
N VAL A 37 7.79 7.05 -1.76
CA VAL A 37 7.37 8.28 -2.46
C VAL A 37 5.89 8.20 -2.82
N LEU A 38 5.39 7.07 -3.33
CA LEU A 38 3.97 6.90 -3.62
C LEU A 38 3.10 6.76 -2.35
N GLU A 39 3.67 6.31 -1.23
CA GLU A 39 3.02 6.32 0.10
C GLU A 39 2.80 7.75 0.63
N GLY A 40 3.62 8.71 0.20
CA GLY A 40 3.46 10.11 0.58
C GLY A 40 4.31 10.56 1.77
N TYR A 41 5.43 9.92 2.05
CA TYR A 41 6.40 10.40 3.07
C TYR A 41 7.19 11.62 2.56
N TRP A 42 6.47 12.71 2.27
CA TRP A 42 6.99 13.94 1.67
C TRP A 42 7.33 15.02 2.70
N ASP A 43 6.97 14.81 3.96
CA ASP A 43 7.11 15.78 5.06
C ASP A 43 8.58 16.05 5.40
N ARG A 44 9.48 15.14 5.02
CA ARG A 44 10.93 15.25 5.26
C ARG A 44 11.58 16.41 4.49
N TRP A 45 10.93 16.91 3.47
CA TRP A 45 11.48 17.93 2.58
C TRP A 45 10.64 19.20 2.68
N PRO A 46 11.23 20.34 3.09
CA PRO A 46 10.45 21.58 3.28
C PRO A 46 9.73 22.04 2.00
N ALA A 47 10.29 21.73 0.82
CA ALA A 47 9.66 22.04 -0.46
C ALA A 47 8.37 21.25 -0.73
N THR A 48 8.22 20.04 -0.19
CA THR A 48 7.05 19.16 -0.41
C THR A 48 6.13 19.11 0.81
N ALA A 49 6.55 19.60 1.97
CA ALA A 49 5.76 19.59 3.19
C ALA A 49 4.43 20.35 3.06
N GLY A 50 4.43 21.49 2.37
CA GLY A 50 3.20 22.26 2.11
C GLY A 50 2.20 21.50 1.23
N LEU A 51 2.69 20.80 0.19
CA LEU A 51 1.87 19.97 -0.67
C LEU A 51 1.33 18.75 0.10
N ALA A 52 2.18 18.12 0.92
CA ALA A 52 1.79 17.01 1.78
C ALA A 52 0.66 17.41 2.71
N GLY A 53 0.78 18.55 3.40
CA GLY A 53 -0.27 19.08 4.27
C GLY A 53 -1.60 19.34 3.57
N ALA A 54 -1.56 19.94 2.37
CA ALA A 54 -2.77 20.17 1.58
C ALA A 54 -3.45 18.86 1.15
N LEU A 55 -2.67 17.86 0.75
CA LEU A 55 -3.20 16.55 0.36
C LEU A 55 -3.72 15.74 1.55
N ILE A 56 -3.06 15.82 2.73
CA ILE A 56 -3.57 15.23 3.98
C ILE A 56 -4.94 15.81 4.30
N GLU A 57 -5.11 17.14 4.18
CA GLU A 57 -6.39 17.78 4.40
C GLU A 57 -7.48 17.28 3.44
N VAL A 58 -7.14 17.05 2.16
CA VAL A 58 -8.06 16.44 1.18
C VAL A 58 -8.42 15.00 1.60
N GLN A 59 -7.45 14.21 2.05
CA GLN A 59 -7.70 12.85 2.52
C GLN A 59 -8.57 12.85 3.79
N ARG A 60 -8.32 13.76 4.73
CA ARG A 60 -9.11 13.93 5.95
C ARG A 60 -10.57 14.23 5.64
N ARG A 61 -10.85 15.19 4.77
CA ARG A 61 -12.24 15.52 4.35
C ARG A 61 -12.94 14.33 3.67
N ARG A 62 -12.21 13.58 2.84
CA ARG A 62 -12.74 12.35 2.22
C ARG A 62 -13.05 11.27 3.25
N TRP A 63 -12.19 11.09 4.22
CA TRP A 63 -12.36 10.14 5.31
C TRP A 63 -13.56 10.51 6.20
N GLU A 64 -13.68 11.79 6.60
CA GLU A 64 -14.81 12.30 7.36
C GLU A 64 -16.14 12.09 6.60
N ALA A 65 -16.19 12.43 5.32
CA ALA A 65 -17.38 12.23 4.50
C ALA A 65 -17.75 10.74 4.32
N LEU A 66 -16.76 9.84 4.28
CA LEU A 66 -17.01 8.39 4.25
C LEU A 66 -17.55 7.91 5.61
N ARG A 67 -17.00 8.40 6.70
CA ARG A 67 -17.43 8.06 8.05
C ARG A 67 -18.86 8.53 8.31
N GLU A 68 -19.21 9.74 7.96
CA GLU A 68 -20.58 10.25 8.05
C GLU A 68 -21.57 9.36 7.27
N ARG A 69 -21.19 8.90 6.06
CA ARG A 69 -22.01 7.99 5.27
C ARG A 69 -22.12 6.60 5.89
N ALA A 70 -21.07 6.11 6.54
CA ALA A 70 -21.05 4.82 7.23
C ALA A 70 -21.90 4.85 8.51
N GLU A 71 -21.95 5.97 9.22
CA GLU A 71 -22.72 6.17 10.45
C GLU A 71 -24.17 6.60 10.18
N GLY A 72 -24.47 7.10 8.97
CA GLY A 72 -25.76 7.62 8.57
C GLY A 72 -26.93 6.62 8.68
N ALA A 73 -28.13 7.10 8.89
CA ALA A 73 -29.32 6.28 8.98
C ALA A 73 -29.67 5.66 7.60
N ALA A 74 -29.85 4.34 7.56
CA ALA A 74 -30.24 3.63 6.36
C ALA A 74 -31.75 3.30 6.40
N ARG A 75 -32.53 4.07 5.64
CA ARG A 75 -34.01 3.94 5.60
C ARG A 75 -34.50 2.87 4.63
N ASP A 76 -33.73 2.58 3.61
CA ASP A 76 -34.06 1.61 2.57
C ASP A 76 -32.89 0.67 2.27
N GLU A 77 -33.08 -0.29 1.37
CA GLU A 77 -32.06 -1.26 1.01
C GLU A 77 -30.89 -0.62 0.25
N ALA A 78 -31.16 0.37 -0.59
CA ALA A 78 -30.11 1.10 -1.31
C ALA A 78 -29.21 1.87 -0.35
N ALA A 79 -29.80 2.57 0.64
CA ALA A 79 -29.07 3.26 1.69
C ALA A 79 -28.24 2.29 2.55
N ARG A 80 -28.74 1.07 2.84
CA ARG A 80 -27.95 0.04 3.55
C ARG A 80 -26.73 -0.40 2.75
N ARG A 81 -26.86 -0.58 1.44
CA ARG A 81 -25.73 -0.93 0.55
C ARG A 81 -24.68 0.18 0.52
N VAL A 82 -25.11 1.44 0.37
CA VAL A 82 -24.21 2.61 0.38
C VAL A 82 -23.47 2.73 1.72
N ARG A 83 -24.20 2.54 2.83
CA ARG A 83 -23.61 2.54 4.18
C ARG A 83 -22.59 1.41 4.36
N ALA A 84 -22.92 0.19 3.94
CA ALA A 84 -21.99 -0.94 4.01
C ALA A 84 -20.74 -0.73 3.15
N ASP A 85 -20.89 -0.14 1.96
CA ASP A 85 -19.76 0.22 1.11
C ASP A 85 -18.88 1.31 1.75
N ALA A 86 -19.50 2.36 2.31
CA ALA A 86 -18.79 3.40 3.03
C ALA A 86 -18.03 2.83 4.24
N GLY A 87 -18.63 1.92 5.01
CA GLY A 87 -17.98 1.24 6.15
C GLY A 87 -16.74 0.44 5.71
N ARG A 88 -16.83 -0.31 4.62
CA ARG A 88 -15.67 -1.02 4.07
C ARG A 88 -14.55 -0.06 3.67
N ARG A 89 -14.89 1.07 3.06
CA ARG A 89 -13.91 2.08 2.64
C ARG A 89 -13.28 2.81 3.83
N VAL A 90 -14.04 3.07 4.89
CA VAL A 90 -13.50 3.62 6.15
C VAL A 90 -12.47 2.65 6.75
N GLY A 91 -12.77 1.35 6.79
CA GLY A 91 -11.85 0.32 7.27
C GLY A 91 -10.55 0.17 6.44
N ALA A 92 -10.53 0.70 5.22
CA ALA A 92 -9.31 0.77 4.40
C ALA A 92 -8.46 2.04 4.65
N HIS A 93 -8.79 2.81 5.67
CA HIS A 93 -8.04 3.99 6.13
C HIS A 93 -7.63 3.80 7.59
N PRO A 94 -6.59 4.51 8.07
CA PRO A 94 -6.25 4.54 9.48
C PRO A 94 -7.43 4.97 10.35
N ALA A 95 -7.51 4.44 11.57
CA ALA A 95 -8.60 4.74 12.49
C ALA A 95 -8.59 6.20 12.99
N ALA A 96 -7.40 6.82 13.07
CA ALA A 96 -7.20 8.18 13.56
C ALA A 96 -6.80 9.13 12.41
N ALA A 97 -7.32 10.35 12.45
CA ALA A 97 -7.10 11.35 11.41
C ALA A 97 -5.69 11.97 11.43
N ASP A 98 -5.02 11.96 12.58
CA ASP A 98 -3.67 12.50 12.79
C ASP A 98 -2.56 11.65 12.16
N VAL A 99 -2.85 10.38 11.86
CA VAL A 99 -1.90 9.48 11.20
C VAL A 99 -2.14 9.33 9.70
N LEU A 100 -3.03 10.13 9.10
CA LEU A 100 -3.29 10.10 7.66
C LEU A 100 -2.06 10.55 6.86
N LEU A 101 -1.85 9.89 5.72
CA LEU A 101 -0.84 10.23 4.72
C LEU A 101 -1.45 10.98 3.53
N PRO A 102 -0.64 11.72 2.76
CA PRO A 102 -1.12 12.48 1.60
C PRO A 102 -1.76 11.63 0.51
N THR A 103 -1.45 10.32 0.46
CA THR A 103 -1.85 9.43 -0.62
C THR A 103 -2.79 8.32 -0.16
N SER A 104 -3.63 7.84 -1.07
CA SER A 104 -4.51 6.70 -0.80
C SER A 104 -3.73 5.39 -0.61
N LEU A 105 -2.57 5.24 -1.27
CA LEU A 105 -1.69 4.07 -1.10
C LEU A 105 -1.12 4.03 0.32
N GLY A 106 -0.55 5.15 0.78
CA GLY A 106 0.00 5.25 2.13
C GLY A 106 -1.06 5.02 3.20
N ASN A 107 -2.28 5.55 3.02
CA ASN A 107 -3.38 5.32 3.96
C ASN A 107 -3.83 3.86 3.98
N ALA A 108 -3.86 3.16 2.84
CA ALA A 108 -4.22 1.75 2.77
C ALA A 108 -3.21 0.85 3.50
N LEU A 109 -1.90 1.09 3.34
CA LEU A 109 -0.85 0.37 4.05
C LEU A 109 -0.89 0.67 5.55
N ARG A 110 -0.98 1.95 5.91
CA ARG A 110 -1.04 2.40 7.30
C ARG A 110 -2.27 1.90 8.05
N ALA A 111 -3.38 1.70 7.36
CA ALA A 111 -4.56 1.07 7.94
C ALA A 111 -4.24 -0.34 8.48
N GLY A 112 -3.50 -1.17 7.73
CA GLY A 112 -3.05 -2.47 8.20
C GLY A 112 -2.01 -2.38 9.31
N GLU A 113 -0.99 -1.53 9.12
CA GLU A 113 0.14 -1.38 10.03
C GLU A 113 -0.24 -0.82 11.42
N LEU A 114 -1.33 -0.06 11.52
CA LEU A 114 -1.77 0.59 12.74
C LEU A 114 -3.10 0.06 13.29
N SER A 115 -3.60 -1.06 12.82
CA SER A 115 -4.88 -1.60 13.32
C SER A 115 -4.95 -3.10 13.43
N ALA A 116 -4.05 -3.86 12.80
CA ALA A 116 -4.15 -5.31 12.77
C ALA A 116 -3.99 -5.95 14.18
N GLY A 117 -3.03 -5.48 14.95
CA GLY A 117 -2.79 -5.92 16.34
C GLY A 117 -3.47 -5.04 17.38
N GLU A 118 -3.61 -3.73 17.10
CA GLU A 118 -4.10 -2.73 18.06
C GLU A 118 -5.49 -3.05 18.61
N ARG A 119 -6.34 -3.69 17.83
CA ARG A 119 -7.67 -4.16 18.29
C ARG A 119 -7.61 -5.20 19.40
N TYR A 120 -6.45 -5.83 19.60
CA TYR A 120 -6.16 -6.79 20.68
C TYR A 120 -5.24 -6.22 21.75
N GLY A 121 -4.80 -4.95 21.62
CA GLY A 121 -3.81 -4.35 22.52
C GLY A 121 -2.35 -4.59 22.09
N LEU A 122 -2.12 -5.29 20.96
CA LEU A 122 -0.80 -5.50 20.39
C LEU A 122 -0.39 -4.32 19.50
N SER A 123 0.83 -3.81 19.67
CA SER A 123 1.44 -2.93 18.67
C SER A 123 1.80 -3.75 17.44
N THR A 124 1.10 -3.51 16.31
CA THR A 124 1.36 -4.22 15.05
C THR A 124 2.82 -4.11 14.64
N LEU A 125 3.37 -2.91 14.63
CA LEU A 125 4.75 -2.66 14.20
C LEU A 125 5.79 -3.39 15.05
N ALA A 126 5.57 -3.46 16.37
CA ALA A 126 6.51 -4.11 17.29
C ALA A 126 6.39 -5.65 17.28
N SER A 127 5.16 -6.17 17.13
CA SER A 127 4.89 -7.62 17.21
C SER A 127 4.97 -8.34 15.85
N TRP A 128 4.85 -7.60 14.72
CA TRP A 128 4.85 -8.18 13.38
C TRP A 128 6.02 -9.13 13.08
N PRO A 129 7.29 -8.78 13.37
CA PRO A 129 8.41 -9.68 13.09
C PRO A 129 8.32 -11.01 13.84
N ARG A 130 7.73 -11.00 15.04
CA ARG A 130 7.58 -12.20 15.89
C ARG A 130 6.42 -13.06 15.44
N ILE A 131 5.26 -12.44 15.16
CA ILE A 131 4.07 -13.16 14.70
C ILE A 131 4.26 -13.74 13.30
N TYR A 132 5.03 -13.05 12.44
CA TYR A 132 5.34 -13.53 11.11
C TYR A 132 6.13 -14.86 11.12
N MET A 133 6.90 -15.13 12.15
CA MET A 133 7.62 -16.40 12.32
C MET A 133 6.70 -17.58 12.66
N GLN A 134 5.47 -17.32 13.12
CA GLN A 134 4.46 -18.35 13.44
C GLN A 134 3.52 -18.62 12.27
N VAL A 135 3.58 -17.79 11.23
CA VAL A 135 2.67 -17.88 10.08
C VAL A 135 2.92 -19.14 9.27
N SER A 136 1.86 -19.85 8.91
CA SER A 136 1.96 -21.03 8.03
C SER A 136 2.50 -20.67 6.64
N ASP A 137 3.18 -21.63 5.98
CA ASP A 137 3.72 -21.42 4.63
C ASP A 137 2.68 -20.91 3.64
N ARG A 138 1.44 -21.43 3.71
CA ARG A 138 0.34 -20.98 2.85
C ARG A 138 -0.01 -19.50 3.06
N MET A 139 -0.04 -19.06 4.32
CA MET A 139 -0.32 -17.65 4.65
C MET A 139 0.87 -16.76 4.26
N ALA A 140 2.09 -17.22 4.49
CA ALA A 140 3.31 -16.53 4.06
C ALA A 140 3.35 -16.36 2.52
N ASP A 141 2.92 -17.38 1.75
CA ASP A 141 2.80 -17.30 0.30
C ASP A 141 1.73 -16.29 -0.14
N ALA A 142 0.58 -16.26 0.53
CA ALA A 142 -0.46 -15.26 0.26
C ALA A 142 0.02 -13.83 0.55
N LEU A 143 0.72 -13.61 1.66
CA LEU A 143 1.33 -12.32 1.99
C LEU A 143 2.39 -11.91 0.95
N ARG A 144 3.26 -12.82 0.54
CA ARG A 144 4.25 -12.58 -0.52
C ARG A 144 3.57 -12.23 -1.83
N SER A 145 2.58 -13.01 -2.26
CA SER A 145 1.84 -12.76 -3.51
C SER A 145 1.18 -11.39 -3.55
N THR A 146 0.55 -10.95 -2.44
CA THR A 146 -0.06 -9.61 -2.37
C THR A 146 1.01 -8.51 -2.35
N ARG A 147 2.15 -8.74 -1.72
CA ARG A 147 3.30 -7.83 -1.73
C ARG A 147 3.89 -7.70 -3.13
N ASP A 148 4.08 -8.82 -3.83
CA ASP A 148 4.59 -8.83 -5.21
C ASP A 148 3.64 -8.11 -6.17
N ALA A 149 2.32 -8.28 -6.00
CA ALA A 149 1.31 -7.54 -6.75
C ALA A 149 1.39 -6.03 -6.50
N LEU A 150 1.59 -5.60 -5.25
CA LEU A 150 1.79 -4.21 -4.88
C LEU A 150 3.05 -3.65 -5.56
N ASP A 151 4.17 -4.34 -5.43
CA ASP A 151 5.45 -3.93 -5.97
C ASP A 151 5.42 -3.85 -7.51
N THR A 152 4.75 -4.81 -8.16
CA THR A 152 4.51 -4.80 -9.60
C THR A 152 3.69 -3.59 -10.03
N ALA A 153 2.60 -3.29 -9.33
CA ALA A 153 1.75 -2.15 -9.65
C ALA A 153 2.47 -0.81 -9.45
N VAL A 154 3.29 -0.68 -8.40
CA VAL A 154 4.15 0.49 -8.16
C VAL A 154 5.17 0.66 -9.29
N ASN A 155 5.84 -0.42 -9.69
CA ASN A 155 6.82 -0.38 -10.78
C ASN A 155 6.17 0.02 -12.12
N LEU A 156 4.98 -0.52 -12.43
CA LEU A 156 4.22 -0.12 -13.61
C LEU A 156 3.82 1.35 -13.56
N CYS A 157 3.39 1.86 -12.39
CA CYS A 157 3.07 3.27 -12.22
C CYS A 157 4.27 4.16 -12.57
N TRP A 158 5.44 3.88 -12.00
CA TRP A 158 6.67 4.63 -12.30
C TRP A 158 7.11 4.50 -13.75
N SER A 159 7.01 3.31 -14.34
CA SER A 159 7.34 3.08 -15.73
C SER A 159 6.47 3.90 -16.66
N PHE A 160 5.15 3.92 -16.45
CA PHE A 160 4.25 4.73 -17.26
C PHE A 160 4.43 6.24 -17.05
N LEU A 161 4.76 6.70 -15.85
CA LEU A 161 5.13 8.09 -15.60
C LEU A 161 6.41 8.46 -16.34
N ALA A 162 7.43 7.59 -16.33
CA ALA A 162 8.66 7.82 -17.10
C ALA A 162 8.38 7.89 -18.59
N VAL A 163 7.56 6.96 -19.13
CA VAL A 163 7.13 7.00 -20.55
C VAL A 163 6.37 8.28 -20.87
N ALA A 164 5.49 8.74 -19.98
CA ALA A 164 4.75 9.99 -20.18
C ALA A 164 5.69 11.20 -20.27
N VAL A 165 6.68 11.28 -19.37
CA VAL A 165 7.69 12.36 -19.39
C VAL A 165 8.55 12.29 -20.65
N MET A 166 9.06 11.10 -20.99
CA MET A 166 9.88 10.91 -22.20
C MET A 166 9.10 11.21 -23.47
N SER A 167 7.84 10.78 -23.56
CA SER A 167 6.96 11.09 -24.67
C SER A 167 6.68 12.60 -24.77
N GLY A 168 6.44 13.27 -23.64
CA GLY A 168 6.23 14.71 -23.60
C GLY A 168 7.45 15.51 -24.11
N VAL A 169 8.66 15.04 -23.77
CA VAL A 169 9.91 15.66 -24.27
C VAL A 169 10.16 15.32 -25.74
N ALA A 170 9.97 14.05 -26.14
CA ALA A 170 10.27 13.60 -27.52
C ALA A 170 9.27 14.12 -28.55
N LEU A 171 8.01 14.35 -28.14
CA LEU A 171 6.93 14.78 -29.02
C LEU A 171 6.59 16.27 -28.84
N TYR A 172 7.51 17.05 -28.26
CA TYR A 172 7.30 18.47 -28.01
C TYR A 172 6.82 19.26 -29.24
N ASP A 173 7.37 18.95 -30.43
CA ASP A 173 7.03 19.58 -31.69
C ASP A 173 5.94 18.85 -32.49
N GLU A 174 5.38 17.75 -32.00
CA GLU A 174 4.40 16.91 -32.69
C GLU A 174 3.04 16.87 -31.97
N GLU A 175 2.25 17.93 -32.14
CA GLU A 175 0.95 18.06 -31.45
C GLU A 175 -0.02 16.90 -31.70
N ASP A 176 0.00 16.30 -32.88
CA ASP A 176 -0.88 15.19 -33.25
C ASP A 176 -0.64 13.89 -32.43
N ARG A 177 0.47 13.80 -31.70
CA ARG A 177 0.85 12.60 -30.94
C ARG A 177 0.78 12.73 -29.42
N TRP A 178 0.30 13.85 -28.92
CA TRP A 178 0.17 14.09 -27.46
C TRP A 178 -0.75 13.10 -26.77
N TRP A 179 -1.62 12.42 -27.50
CA TRP A 179 -2.44 11.33 -26.97
C TRP A 179 -1.61 10.19 -26.37
N LEU A 180 -0.37 9.96 -26.84
CA LEU A 180 0.54 8.96 -26.29
C LEU A 180 0.96 9.33 -24.85
N CYS A 181 1.25 10.62 -24.62
CA CYS A 181 1.53 11.13 -23.28
C CYS A 181 0.29 10.96 -22.36
N GLY A 182 -0.88 11.39 -22.84
CA GLY A 182 -2.15 11.23 -22.11
C GLY A 182 -2.49 9.77 -21.81
N GLY A 183 -2.29 8.88 -22.77
CA GLY A 183 -2.46 7.43 -22.61
C GLY A 183 -1.53 6.84 -21.54
N SER A 184 -0.26 7.25 -21.56
CA SER A 184 0.72 6.80 -20.54
C SER A 184 0.36 7.29 -19.14
N VAL A 185 -0.10 8.54 -19.00
CA VAL A 185 -0.60 9.06 -17.71
C VAL A 185 -1.83 8.28 -17.23
N LEU A 186 -2.77 7.97 -18.13
CA LEU A 186 -3.94 7.16 -17.79
C LEU A 186 -3.53 5.76 -17.29
N LEU A 187 -2.58 5.11 -17.96
CA LEU A 187 -2.04 3.81 -17.53
C LEU A 187 -1.33 3.91 -16.16
N ALA A 188 -0.60 4.98 -15.91
CA ALA A 188 -0.01 5.24 -14.59
C ALA A 188 -1.07 5.36 -13.49
N VAL A 189 -2.18 6.05 -13.74
CA VAL A 189 -3.31 6.16 -12.81
C VAL A 189 -3.96 4.80 -12.57
N VAL A 190 -4.14 3.98 -13.61
CA VAL A 190 -4.68 2.61 -13.47
C VAL A 190 -3.74 1.75 -12.63
N ALA A 191 -2.42 1.79 -12.90
CA ALA A 191 -1.42 1.06 -12.12
C ALA A 191 -1.40 1.52 -10.65
N TYR A 192 -1.48 2.83 -10.39
CA TYR A 192 -1.59 3.36 -9.03
C TYR A 192 -2.84 2.85 -8.30
N ARG A 193 -3.99 2.78 -9.00
CA ARG A 193 -5.21 2.20 -8.43
C ARG A 193 -5.04 0.71 -8.10
N GLY A 194 -4.33 -0.03 -8.97
CA GLY A 194 -3.94 -1.42 -8.71
C GLY A 194 -3.09 -1.55 -7.44
N ALA A 195 -2.10 -0.67 -7.25
CA ALA A 195 -1.27 -0.62 -6.05
C ALA A 195 -2.10 -0.39 -4.78
N VAL A 196 -3.09 0.53 -4.80
CA VAL A 196 -3.98 0.78 -3.67
C VAL A 196 -4.82 -0.47 -3.33
N VAL A 197 -5.36 -1.17 -4.34
CA VAL A 197 -6.13 -2.40 -4.13
C VAL A 197 -5.25 -3.51 -3.54
N ALA A 198 -4.03 -3.69 -4.06
CA ALA A 198 -3.07 -4.66 -3.52
C ALA A 198 -2.67 -4.34 -2.07
N ALA A 199 -2.47 -3.05 -1.74
CA ALA A 199 -2.19 -2.60 -0.37
C ALA A 199 -3.34 -2.90 0.59
N GLN A 200 -4.59 -2.71 0.16
CA GLN A 200 -5.78 -3.06 0.95
C GLN A 200 -5.89 -4.57 1.18
N ALA A 201 -5.58 -5.38 0.15
CA ALA A 201 -5.56 -6.83 0.29
C ALA A 201 -4.46 -7.28 1.27
N TYR A 202 -3.27 -6.69 1.19
CA TYR A 202 -2.18 -6.96 2.13
C TYR A 202 -2.56 -6.59 3.58
N ALA A 203 -3.13 -5.40 3.79
CA ALA A 203 -3.64 -4.97 5.09
C ALA A 203 -4.71 -5.93 5.64
N GLY A 204 -5.62 -6.41 4.78
CA GLY A 204 -6.61 -7.41 5.14
C GLY A 204 -5.99 -8.74 5.59
N LEU A 205 -4.95 -9.21 4.91
CA LEU A 205 -4.20 -10.41 5.34
C LEU A 205 -3.47 -10.21 6.66
N MET A 206 -2.91 -9.02 6.93
CA MET A 206 -2.33 -8.71 8.25
C MET A 206 -3.36 -8.89 9.37
N HIS A 207 -4.59 -8.41 9.19
CA HIS A 207 -5.66 -8.63 10.17
C HIS A 207 -5.93 -10.12 10.41
N VAL A 208 -6.03 -10.92 9.32
CA VAL A 208 -6.23 -12.38 9.45
C VAL A 208 -5.07 -13.06 10.18
N VAL A 209 -3.84 -12.63 9.95
CA VAL A 209 -2.66 -13.16 10.66
C VAL A 209 -2.78 -12.92 12.15
N TYR A 210 -3.14 -11.71 12.59
CA TYR A 210 -3.33 -11.42 14.01
C TYR A 210 -4.52 -12.20 14.60
N ASP A 211 -5.61 -12.36 13.84
CA ASP A 211 -6.77 -13.14 14.29
C ASP A 211 -6.41 -14.61 14.59
N LEU A 212 -5.57 -15.20 13.77
CA LEU A 212 -5.24 -16.62 13.84
C LEU A 212 -4.04 -16.90 14.76
N HIS A 213 -3.02 -16.04 14.74
CA HIS A 213 -1.71 -16.37 15.32
C HIS A 213 -1.36 -15.58 16.61
N ARG A 214 -2.25 -14.70 17.11
CA ARG A 214 -1.95 -13.90 18.31
C ARG A 214 -1.70 -14.72 19.57
N PHE A 215 -2.40 -15.86 19.72
CA PHE A 215 -2.19 -16.74 20.88
C PHE A 215 -0.93 -17.59 20.75
N GLU A 216 -0.59 -18.03 19.53
CA GLU A 216 0.67 -18.70 19.25
C GLU A 216 1.88 -17.80 19.59
N LEU A 217 1.74 -16.49 19.39
CA LEU A 217 2.73 -15.51 19.82
C LEU A 217 2.93 -15.53 21.35
N LEU A 218 1.85 -15.60 22.13
CA LEU A 218 1.95 -15.69 23.59
C LEU A 218 2.64 -16.99 24.04
N GLU A 219 2.27 -18.12 23.45
CA GLU A 219 2.91 -19.41 23.72
C GLU A 219 4.40 -19.37 23.40
N ALA A 220 4.78 -18.81 22.25
CA ALA A 220 6.18 -18.66 21.85
C ALA A 220 6.99 -17.75 22.79
N LEU A 221 6.33 -16.76 23.40
CA LEU A 221 6.93 -15.86 24.40
C LEU A 221 6.83 -16.39 25.83
N HIS A 222 6.26 -17.58 26.04
CA HIS A 222 6.04 -18.21 27.36
C HIS A 222 5.15 -17.38 28.30
N HIS A 223 4.21 -16.60 27.74
CA HIS A 223 3.17 -15.92 28.49
C HIS A 223 1.95 -16.85 28.68
N PRO A 224 1.23 -16.73 29.81
CA PRO A 224 0.00 -17.48 30.01
C PRO A 224 -1.08 -17.07 29.02
N LEU A 225 -1.92 -18.01 28.59
CA LEU A 225 -3.07 -17.69 27.77
C LEU A 225 -4.12 -16.92 28.57
N PRO A 226 -4.74 -15.87 28.04
CA PRO A 226 -5.76 -15.10 28.71
C PRO A 226 -7.02 -15.93 28.96
N ALA A 227 -7.68 -15.71 30.10
CA ALA A 227 -8.93 -16.37 30.46
C ALA A 227 -10.16 -15.65 29.86
N ASP A 228 -10.07 -14.34 29.65
CA ASP A 228 -11.13 -13.49 29.14
C ASP A 228 -10.55 -12.34 28.29
N GLN A 229 -11.43 -11.51 27.74
CA GLN A 229 -11.05 -10.42 26.83
C GLN A 229 -10.29 -9.28 27.56
N GLU A 230 -10.56 -9.06 28.84
CA GLU A 230 -9.89 -8.01 29.63
C GLU A 230 -8.45 -8.41 29.91
N SER A 231 -8.21 -9.64 30.37
CA SER A 231 -6.86 -10.21 30.54
C SER A 231 -6.10 -10.34 29.20
N GLU A 232 -6.81 -10.56 28.09
CA GLU A 232 -6.21 -10.56 26.75
C GLU A 232 -5.56 -9.20 26.42
N GLN A 233 -6.30 -8.11 26.62
CA GLN A 233 -5.81 -6.76 26.35
C GLN A 233 -4.64 -6.38 27.27
N GLU A 234 -4.70 -6.75 28.57
CA GLU A 234 -3.63 -6.46 29.52
C GLU A 234 -2.32 -7.18 29.15
N ILE A 235 -2.39 -8.49 28.89
CA ILE A 235 -1.22 -9.29 28.52
C ILE A 235 -0.60 -8.77 27.21
N PHE A 236 -1.41 -8.46 26.20
CA PHE A 236 -0.91 -7.95 24.94
C PHE A 236 -0.34 -6.53 25.03
N ALA A 237 -0.87 -5.68 25.90
CA ALA A 237 -0.30 -4.38 26.21
C ALA A 237 1.07 -4.50 26.89
N GLU A 238 1.25 -5.46 27.82
CA GLU A 238 2.53 -5.76 28.48
C GLU A 238 3.57 -6.25 27.45
N VAL A 239 3.20 -7.20 26.59
CA VAL A 239 4.05 -7.68 25.50
C VAL A 239 4.47 -6.56 24.55
N SER A 240 3.56 -5.63 24.26
CA SER A 240 3.86 -4.46 23.42
C SER A 240 4.83 -3.50 24.10
N ALA A 241 4.64 -3.22 25.39
CA ALA A 241 5.51 -2.34 26.16
C ALA A 241 6.94 -2.92 26.27
N SER A 242 7.07 -4.20 26.55
CA SER A 242 8.36 -4.89 26.63
C SER A 242 9.13 -4.89 25.29
N SER A 243 8.39 -4.87 24.17
CA SER A 243 8.95 -4.85 22.81
C SER A 243 9.54 -3.50 22.43
N HIS A 244 9.07 -2.40 23.00
CA HIS A 244 9.59 -1.05 22.74
C HIS A 244 10.90 -0.75 23.48
N VAL A 245 11.23 -1.48 24.55
CA VAL A 245 12.46 -1.28 25.34
C VAL A 245 13.68 -1.95 24.67
N ALA A 246 13.48 -2.83 23.71
CA ALA A 246 14.54 -3.63 23.07
C ALA A 246 15.09 -3.02 21.75
N VAL A 247 14.69 -1.81 21.36
CA VAL A 247 15.16 -1.05 20.19
C VAL A 247 15.83 0.24 20.64
#